data_536d21cc4ebcaed74c386ddafe3cb78c
#
_entry.id   536d21cc4ebcaed74c386ddafe3cb78c
#
_cell.length_a   1.000
_cell.length_b   1.000
_cell.length_c   1.000
_cell.angle_alpha   90.00
_cell.angle_beta   90.00
_cell.angle_gamma   90.00
#
_symmetry.space_group_name_H-M   'P 1'
#
loop_
_entity.id
_entity.type
_entity.pdbx_description
1 polymer ?
#
loop_
_entity_poly.entity_id
_entity_poly.type
_entity_poly.pdbx_seq_one_letter_code
_entity_poly.pdbx_strand_id
1 'polypeptide(L)'
;NSLVDAVDDAWDQFDSFAVYDKFTREWLAQAKRVLKPNGAIWVIGSYHNVFRLGSALQDLGYWILNDVVWRKTNPMPNFRGKRLTNAHETLIWASRDEAAKYTFNYEALKALNEGIQMRSDWVLPICTGHERLKDENGDKAHPTQKPESLLHRVILGTTNPGDVVLDPFFGSGTTGAVAKMLGREFIG
;
A
#
# COMPACT_ATOMS: atom_id res chain seq x y z
N ASN A 1 -28.81 12.70 9.36
CA ASN A 1 -28.27 11.35 9.60
C ASN A 1 -27.52 10.92 8.36
N SER A 2 -26.27 11.34 8.19
CA SER A 2 -25.41 10.75 7.19
C SER A 2 -24.90 9.42 7.75
N LEU A 3 -25.46 8.31 7.23
CA LEU A 3 -24.86 7.00 7.38
C LEU A 3 -23.50 7.06 6.67
N VAL A 4 -22.42 7.05 7.44
CA VAL A 4 -21.11 6.76 6.91
C VAL A 4 -21.10 5.25 6.71
N ASP A 5 -21.28 4.80 5.48
CA ASP A 5 -21.10 3.41 5.11
C ASP A 5 -19.66 3.03 5.45
N ALA A 6 -19.50 2.23 6.49
CA ALA A 6 -18.27 1.49 6.69
C ALA A 6 -18.10 0.56 5.49
N VAL A 7 -16.88 0.35 5.05
CA VAL A 7 -16.58 -0.69 4.05
C VAL A 7 -17.05 -2.02 4.66
N ASP A 8 -18.11 -2.59 4.10
CA ASP A 8 -18.75 -3.84 4.57
C ASP A 8 -18.77 -4.87 3.43
N ASP A 9 -17.72 -4.86 2.63
CA ASP A 9 -17.55 -5.77 1.51
C ASP A 9 -17.16 -7.16 1.99
N ALA A 10 -17.69 -8.20 1.37
CA ALA A 10 -17.44 -9.60 1.74
C ALA A 10 -15.95 -9.98 1.74
N TRP A 11 -15.14 -9.32 0.92
CA TRP A 11 -13.69 -9.56 0.83
C TRP A 11 -12.89 -9.01 2.02
N ASP A 12 -13.47 -8.11 2.84
CA ASP A 12 -12.82 -7.51 4.02
C ASP A 12 -13.38 -8.08 5.34
N GLN A 13 -14.22 -9.12 5.25
CA GLN A 13 -14.82 -9.78 6.41
C GLN A 13 -14.11 -11.09 6.73
N PHE A 14 -13.62 -11.20 7.95
CA PHE A 14 -12.99 -12.42 8.48
C PHE A 14 -13.67 -12.82 9.79
N ASP A 15 -14.06 -14.08 9.92
CA ASP A 15 -14.74 -14.61 11.11
C ASP A 15 -13.89 -14.51 12.38
N SER A 16 -12.58 -14.49 12.23
CA SER A 16 -11.64 -14.37 13.36
C SER A 16 -10.26 -13.90 12.90
N PHE A 17 -9.46 -13.43 13.85
CA PHE A 17 -8.05 -13.15 13.60
C PHE A 17 -7.26 -14.38 13.16
N ALA A 18 -7.63 -15.57 13.57
CA ALA A 18 -6.98 -16.80 13.13
C ALA A 18 -7.19 -17.06 11.63
N VAL A 19 -8.40 -16.83 11.13
CA VAL A 19 -8.73 -16.91 9.70
C VAL A 19 -7.98 -15.83 8.90
N TYR A 20 -7.96 -14.61 9.40
CA TYR A 20 -7.20 -13.53 8.81
C TYR A 20 -5.70 -13.83 8.74
N ASP A 21 -5.10 -14.33 9.82
CA ASP A 21 -3.67 -14.67 9.89
C ASP A 21 -3.33 -15.81 8.92
N LYS A 22 -4.19 -16.83 8.81
CA LYS A 22 -4.02 -17.91 7.83
C LYS A 22 -4.02 -17.38 6.41
N PHE A 23 -5.05 -16.62 6.03
CA PHE A 23 -5.14 -15.98 4.72
C PHE A 23 -3.91 -15.11 4.44
N THR A 24 -3.51 -14.27 5.41
CA THR A 24 -2.36 -13.38 5.29
C THR A 24 -1.06 -14.15 5.03
N ARG A 25 -0.80 -15.23 5.77
CA ARG A 25 0.38 -16.07 5.58
C ARG A 25 0.37 -16.78 4.24
N GLU A 26 -0.78 -17.26 3.80
CA GLU A 26 -0.93 -17.96 2.51
C GLU A 26 -0.58 -17.04 1.34
N TRP A 27 -1.19 -15.86 1.23
CA TRP A 27 -0.89 -14.96 0.12
C TRP A 27 0.53 -14.38 0.19
N LEU A 28 1.05 -14.04 1.38
CA LEU A 28 2.44 -13.59 1.54
C LEU A 28 3.44 -14.67 1.12
N ALA A 29 3.18 -15.95 1.44
CA ALA A 29 4.02 -17.06 1.00
C ALA A 29 4.02 -17.19 -0.53
N GLN A 30 2.86 -17.03 -1.19
CA GLN A 30 2.79 -17.03 -2.65
C GLN A 30 3.48 -15.80 -3.26
N ALA A 31 3.32 -14.63 -2.67
CA ALA A 31 4.05 -13.43 -3.08
C ALA A 31 5.57 -13.66 -3.03
N LYS A 32 6.08 -14.25 -1.94
CA LYS A 32 7.51 -14.59 -1.80
C LYS A 32 7.98 -15.59 -2.87
N ARG A 33 7.14 -16.55 -3.22
CA ARG A 33 7.45 -17.57 -4.24
C ARG A 33 7.69 -16.96 -5.61
N VAL A 34 6.87 -15.97 -5.99
CA VAL A 34 6.96 -15.33 -7.32
C VAL A 34 7.89 -14.12 -7.34
N LEU A 35 8.26 -13.59 -6.18
CA LEU A 35 9.16 -12.45 -6.07
C LEU A 35 10.57 -12.84 -6.54
N LYS A 36 11.15 -12.04 -7.45
CA LYS A 36 12.52 -12.24 -7.91
C LYS A 36 13.53 -12.19 -6.75
N PRO A 37 14.74 -12.77 -6.88
CA PRO A 37 15.75 -12.70 -5.82
C PRO A 37 16.09 -11.27 -5.37
N ASN A 38 16.02 -10.31 -6.28
CA ASN A 38 16.25 -8.88 -6.02
C ASN A 38 14.94 -8.08 -5.84
N GLY A 39 13.80 -8.76 -5.74
CA GLY A 39 12.50 -8.13 -5.59
C GLY A 39 12.24 -7.64 -4.17
N ALA A 40 11.35 -6.67 -4.07
CA ALA A 40 10.85 -6.15 -2.80
C ALA A 40 9.32 -6.16 -2.79
N ILE A 41 8.74 -6.15 -1.61
CA ILE A 41 7.29 -6.10 -1.39
C ILE A 41 6.94 -4.87 -0.57
N TRP A 42 5.80 -4.27 -0.89
CA TRP A 42 5.16 -3.26 -0.08
C TRP A 42 3.79 -3.75 0.36
N VAL A 43 3.51 -3.66 1.65
CA VAL A 43 2.20 -4.03 2.20
C VAL A 43 1.67 -2.86 3.01
N ILE A 44 0.46 -2.41 2.70
CA ILE A 44 -0.20 -1.35 3.45
C ILE A 44 -1.16 -1.96 4.47
N GLY A 45 -1.12 -1.46 5.69
CA GLY A 45 -1.99 -1.89 6.76
C GLY A 45 -2.59 -0.73 7.56
N SER A 46 -3.81 -0.94 8.03
CA SER A 46 -4.44 -0.06 9.01
C SER A 46 -3.99 -0.42 10.43
N TYR A 47 -4.36 0.42 11.40
CA TYR A 47 -4.10 0.15 12.83
C TYR A 47 -4.70 -1.19 13.34
N HIS A 48 -5.66 -1.77 12.61
CA HIS A 48 -6.26 -3.06 12.97
C HIS A 48 -5.36 -4.25 12.65
N ASN A 49 -4.56 -4.18 11.59
CA ASN A 49 -3.90 -5.35 11.04
C ASN A 49 -2.39 -5.19 10.77
N VAL A 50 -1.85 -3.96 10.77
CA VAL A 50 -0.44 -3.71 10.40
C VAL A 50 0.55 -4.52 11.23
N PHE A 51 0.30 -4.70 12.52
CA PHE A 51 1.18 -5.47 13.42
C PHE A 51 1.18 -6.97 13.09
N ARG A 52 0.02 -7.52 12.67
CA ARG A 52 -0.11 -8.91 12.22
C ARG A 52 0.59 -9.13 10.88
N LEU A 53 0.47 -8.17 9.97
CA LEU A 53 1.17 -8.17 8.69
C LEU A 53 2.69 -8.15 8.89
N GLY A 54 3.20 -7.29 9.78
CA GLY A 54 4.62 -7.22 10.12
C GLY A 54 5.15 -8.53 10.69
N SER A 55 4.43 -9.14 11.65
CA SER A 55 4.79 -10.43 12.20
C SER A 55 4.80 -11.54 11.14
N ALA A 56 3.76 -11.59 10.29
CA ALA A 56 3.67 -12.61 9.24
C ALA A 56 4.81 -12.48 8.20
N LEU A 57 5.19 -11.25 7.83
CA LEU A 57 6.34 -11.01 6.95
C LEU A 57 7.63 -11.56 7.56
N GLN A 58 7.91 -11.24 8.84
CA GLN A 58 9.12 -11.71 9.53
C GLN A 58 9.13 -13.24 9.67
N ASP A 59 8.02 -13.85 10.08
CA ASP A 59 7.90 -15.30 10.24
C ASP A 59 8.10 -16.06 8.91
N LEU A 60 7.74 -15.44 7.77
CA LEU A 60 7.98 -15.98 6.44
C LEU A 60 9.40 -15.68 5.92
N GLY A 61 10.24 -15.02 6.70
CA GLY A 61 11.63 -14.73 6.38
C GLY A 61 11.80 -13.60 5.37
N TYR A 62 10.84 -12.68 5.26
CA TYR A 62 11.08 -11.38 4.62
C TYR A 62 11.96 -10.53 5.53
N TRP A 63 12.79 -9.67 4.92
CA TRP A 63 13.60 -8.71 5.66
C TRP A 63 12.97 -7.32 5.57
N ILE A 64 12.43 -6.82 6.68
CA ILE A 64 11.81 -5.50 6.73
C ILE A 64 12.91 -4.43 6.62
N LEU A 65 12.78 -3.56 5.63
CA LEU A 65 13.70 -2.47 5.34
C LEU A 65 13.28 -1.18 6.03
N ASN A 66 11.99 -0.84 5.93
CA ASN A 66 11.37 0.28 6.63
C ASN A 66 9.88 0.02 6.89
N ASP A 67 9.37 0.63 7.94
CA ASP A 67 7.97 1.05 8.01
C ASP A 67 7.87 2.49 7.52
N VAL A 68 6.84 2.79 6.76
CA VAL A 68 6.57 4.13 6.23
C VAL A 68 5.19 4.58 6.70
N VAL A 69 5.13 5.69 7.40
CA VAL A 69 3.87 6.27 7.86
C VAL A 69 3.34 7.23 6.80
N TRP A 70 2.25 6.85 6.14
CA TRP A 70 1.50 7.77 5.30
C TRP A 70 0.56 8.60 6.15
N ARG A 71 0.95 9.83 6.42
CA ARG A 71 0.16 10.83 7.15
C ARG A 71 -0.76 11.57 6.17
N LYS A 72 -2.07 11.41 6.37
CA LYS A 72 -3.13 11.99 5.53
C LYS A 72 -3.28 13.48 5.82
N THR A 73 -3.26 14.33 4.79
CA THR A 73 -3.50 15.77 4.97
C THR A 73 -4.97 16.10 5.22
N ASN A 74 -5.88 15.23 4.75
CA ASN A 74 -7.33 15.39 4.82
C ASN A 74 -8.02 14.11 5.32
N PRO A 75 -7.68 13.62 6.53
CA PRO A 75 -8.26 12.38 7.06
C PRO A 75 -9.76 12.54 7.31
N MET A 76 -10.53 11.46 7.13
CA MET A 76 -11.95 11.44 7.47
C MET A 76 -12.13 11.59 8.98
N PRO A 77 -12.96 12.53 9.44
CA PRO A 77 -13.24 12.71 10.86
C PRO A 77 -13.87 11.48 11.51
N ASN A 78 -13.63 11.29 12.80
CA ASN A 78 -14.39 10.33 13.59
C ASN A 78 -15.71 10.98 14.04
N PHE A 79 -16.75 10.82 13.23
CA PHE A 79 -18.06 11.46 13.46
C PHE A 79 -18.73 11.06 14.79
N ARG A 80 -18.37 9.90 15.37
CA ARG A 80 -18.90 9.46 16.66
C ARG A 80 -18.16 10.05 17.85
N GLY A 81 -17.00 10.70 17.64
CA GLY A 81 -16.21 11.34 18.70
C GLY A 81 -15.69 10.38 19.79
N LYS A 82 -15.67 9.07 19.54
CA LYS A 82 -15.31 8.04 20.54
C LYS A 82 -13.85 7.59 20.48
N ARG A 83 -13.09 8.04 19.49
CA ARG A 83 -11.67 7.73 19.31
C ARG A 83 -10.99 8.80 18.47
N LEU A 84 -9.68 8.76 18.37
CA LEU A 84 -8.90 9.66 17.53
C LEU A 84 -9.28 9.50 16.04
N THR A 85 -9.16 10.58 15.29
CA THR A 85 -9.22 10.53 13.81
C THR A 85 -8.11 9.65 13.29
N ASN A 86 -8.43 8.71 12.39
CA ASN A 86 -7.43 7.84 11.77
C ASN A 86 -6.65 8.62 10.70
N ALA A 87 -5.63 9.36 11.14
CA ALA A 87 -4.88 10.30 10.32
C ALA A 87 -3.69 9.68 9.58
N HIS A 88 -3.41 8.40 9.73
CA HIS A 88 -2.32 7.73 9.01
C HIS A 88 -2.62 6.26 8.72
N GLU A 89 -1.88 5.73 7.76
CA GLU A 89 -1.73 4.30 7.51
C GLU A 89 -0.24 3.97 7.46
N THR A 90 0.11 2.71 7.72
CA THR A 90 1.50 2.24 7.69
C THR A 90 1.71 1.34 6.50
N LEU A 91 2.78 1.60 5.75
CA LEU A 91 3.29 0.73 4.71
C LEU A 91 4.52 0.02 5.25
N ILE A 92 4.60 -1.29 5.06
CA ILE A 92 5.80 -2.08 5.38
C ILE A 92 6.52 -2.35 4.07
N TRP A 93 7.77 -1.94 3.97
CA TRP A 93 8.66 -2.24 2.88
C TRP A 93 9.64 -3.33 3.29
N ALA A 94 9.66 -4.41 2.55
CA ALA A 94 10.53 -5.54 2.84
C ALA A 94 11.18 -6.09 1.57
N SER A 95 12.41 -6.57 1.69
CA SER A 95 13.06 -7.39 0.68
C SER A 95 12.68 -8.86 0.84
N ARG A 96 12.94 -9.67 -0.20
CA ARG A 96 12.66 -11.11 -0.18
C ARG A 96 13.31 -11.84 1.00
N ASP A 97 14.54 -11.45 1.34
CA ASP A 97 15.32 -11.92 2.47
C ASP A 97 16.43 -10.89 2.80
N GLU A 98 17.22 -11.14 3.84
CA GLU A 98 18.29 -10.25 4.29
C GLU A 98 19.41 -10.07 3.25
N ALA A 99 19.69 -11.10 2.45
CA ALA A 99 20.75 -11.08 1.44
C ALA A 99 20.34 -10.43 0.11
N ALA A 100 19.04 -10.14 -0.08
CA ALA A 100 18.51 -9.63 -1.32
C ALA A 100 19.08 -8.25 -1.67
N LYS A 101 19.51 -8.11 -2.92
CA LYS A 101 19.99 -6.82 -3.48
C LYS A 101 18.83 -6.12 -4.15
N TYR A 102 17.99 -5.47 -3.37
CA TYR A 102 16.81 -4.76 -3.85
C TYR A 102 17.16 -3.43 -4.54
N THR A 103 16.27 -2.95 -5.39
CA THR A 103 16.37 -1.62 -6.02
C THR A 103 15.96 -0.54 -5.03
N PHE A 104 16.79 0.53 -4.92
CA PHE A 104 16.43 1.75 -4.22
C PHE A 104 16.94 2.97 -5.00
N ASN A 105 16.02 3.72 -5.59
CA ASN A 105 16.33 4.88 -6.43
C ASN A 105 16.45 6.15 -5.57
N TYR A 106 17.54 6.22 -4.81
CA TYR A 106 17.80 7.30 -3.84
C TYR A 106 17.68 8.70 -4.46
N GLU A 107 18.35 8.94 -5.59
CA GLU A 107 18.35 10.27 -6.23
C GLU A 107 16.98 10.65 -6.79
N ALA A 108 16.20 9.70 -7.32
CA ALA A 108 14.86 9.95 -7.79
C ALA A 108 13.90 10.35 -6.64
N LEU A 109 14.00 9.67 -5.50
CA LEU A 109 13.22 10.03 -4.31
C LEU A 109 13.66 11.36 -3.70
N LYS A 110 14.96 11.65 -3.70
CA LYS A 110 15.53 12.91 -3.26
C LYS A 110 15.04 14.08 -4.13
N ALA A 111 14.96 13.89 -5.44
CA ALA A 111 14.42 14.89 -6.36
C ALA A 111 12.94 15.22 -6.08
N LEU A 112 12.14 14.22 -5.67
CA LEU A 112 10.76 14.42 -5.23
C LEU A 112 10.63 15.14 -3.88
N ASN A 113 11.72 15.27 -3.13
CA ASN A 113 11.76 15.82 -1.78
C ASN A 113 12.67 17.04 -1.70
N GLU A 114 12.63 17.92 -2.68
CA GLU A 114 13.36 19.20 -2.72
C GLU A 114 14.88 19.05 -2.59
N GLY A 115 15.44 17.95 -3.08
CA GLY A 115 16.87 17.64 -2.96
C GLY A 115 17.30 17.11 -1.60
N ILE A 116 16.36 16.81 -0.70
CA ILE A 116 16.63 16.24 0.63
C ILE A 116 16.27 14.76 0.63
N GLN A 117 17.01 13.94 1.35
CA GLN A 117 16.72 12.51 1.49
C GLN A 117 15.25 12.26 1.88
N MET A 118 14.57 11.37 1.16
CA MET A 118 13.20 11.00 1.46
C MET A 118 13.11 10.33 2.83
N ARG A 119 12.16 10.78 3.63
CA ARG A 119 11.91 10.27 4.98
C ARG A 119 10.85 9.17 4.94
N SER A 120 10.68 8.47 6.05
CA SER A 120 9.65 7.43 6.22
C SER A 120 8.30 7.96 6.74
N ASP A 121 8.12 9.28 6.81
CA ASP A 121 6.86 9.93 7.16
C ASP A 121 6.33 10.77 5.98
N TRP A 122 5.48 10.16 5.17
CA TRP A 122 4.96 10.79 3.95
C TRP A 122 3.68 11.56 4.20
N VAL A 123 3.67 12.84 3.90
CA VAL A 123 2.49 13.70 4.02
C VAL A 123 1.82 13.82 2.67
N LEU A 124 0.70 13.11 2.48
CA LEU A 124 -0.03 13.03 1.22
C LEU A 124 -1.55 13.04 1.48
N PRO A 125 -2.36 13.59 0.55
CA PRO A 125 -3.81 13.51 0.66
C PRO A 125 -4.32 12.06 0.48
N ILE A 126 -5.53 11.79 0.95
CA ILE A 126 -6.29 10.63 0.48
C ILE A 126 -6.78 10.89 -0.95
N CYS A 127 -7.11 9.83 -1.68
CA CYS A 127 -7.70 9.94 -3.00
C CYS A 127 -9.06 10.65 -2.94
N THR A 128 -9.18 11.82 -3.59
CA THR A 128 -10.39 12.67 -3.62
C THR A 128 -10.51 13.43 -4.95
N GLY A 129 -11.65 14.08 -5.15
CA GLY A 129 -11.86 14.93 -6.32
C GLY A 129 -11.81 14.17 -7.64
N HIS A 130 -11.10 14.71 -8.61
CA HIS A 130 -11.00 14.16 -9.98
C HIS A 130 -10.20 12.85 -10.05
N GLU A 131 -9.30 12.62 -9.12
CA GLU A 131 -8.53 11.38 -9.02
C GLU A 131 -9.44 10.19 -8.64
N ARG A 132 -10.53 10.47 -7.92
CA ARG A 132 -11.46 9.44 -7.44
C ARG A 132 -12.27 8.87 -8.58
N LEU A 133 -12.08 7.60 -8.88
CA LEU A 133 -12.87 6.89 -9.89
C LEU A 133 -14.32 6.76 -9.43
N LYS A 134 -15.23 6.97 -10.37
CA LYS A 134 -16.67 6.86 -10.20
C LYS A 134 -17.22 5.80 -11.14
N ASP A 135 -18.27 5.12 -10.70
CA ASP A 135 -19.05 4.23 -11.54
C ASP A 135 -20.04 5.00 -12.44
N GLU A 136 -20.84 4.28 -13.19
CA GLU A 136 -21.86 4.84 -14.12
C GLU A 136 -22.93 5.67 -13.40
N ASN A 137 -23.14 5.44 -12.11
CA ASN A 137 -24.10 6.16 -11.27
C ASN A 137 -23.50 7.40 -10.60
N GLY A 138 -22.20 7.61 -10.73
CA GLY A 138 -21.46 8.69 -10.09
C GLY A 138 -20.98 8.36 -8.67
N ASP A 139 -21.21 7.12 -8.21
CA ASP A 139 -20.72 6.64 -6.93
C ASP A 139 -19.24 6.22 -6.99
N LYS A 140 -18.63 5.93 -5.84
CA LYS A 140 -17.24 5.50 -5.76
C LYS A 140 -17.07 4.12 -6.41
N ALA A 141 -16.31 4.02 -7.49
CA ALA A 141 -16.01 2.74 -8.13
C ALA A 141 -15.28 1.76 -7.20
N HIS A 142 -14.51 2.28 -6.23
CA HIS A 142 -13.84 1.45 -5.21
C HIS A 142 -13.74 2.24 -3.89
N PRO A 143 -14.15 1.66 -2.74
CA PRO A 143 -14.23 2.39 -1.47
C PRO A 143 -12.87 2.84 -0.94
N THR A 144 -11.82 2.06 -1.16
CA THR A 144 -10.47 2.25 -0.58
C THR A 144 -9.40 2.61 -1.59
N GLN A 145 -9.76 3.28 -2.71
CA GLN A 145 -8.78 3.72 -3.71
C GLN A 145 -7.63 4.50 -3.06
N LYS A 146 -6.40 4.08 -3.35
CA LYS A 146 -5.19 4.76 -2.88
C LYS A 146 -4.81 5.91 -3.83
N PRO A 147 -4.21 7.01 -3.33
CA PRO A 147 -3.78 8.11 -4.17
C PRO A 147 -2.58 7.73 -5.06
N GLU A 148 -2.57 8.22 -6.28
CA GLU A 148 -1.47 8.00 -7.24
C GLU A 148 -0.13 8.49 -6.70
N SER A 149 -0.12 9.60 -5.97
CA SER A 149 1.09 10.16 -5.36
C SER A 149 1.77 9.20 -4.36
N LEU A 150 1.00 8.34 -3.68
CA LEU A 150 1.52 7.31 -2.80
C LEU A 150 2.21 6.20 -3.60
N LEU A 151 1.50 5.67 -4.61
CA LEU A 151 1.99 4.58 -5.47
C LEU A 151 3.17 5.07 -6.34
N HIS A 152 3.16 6.34 -6.75
CA HIS A 152 4.27 6.95 -7.48
C HIS A 152 5.57 6.88 -6.68
N ARG A 153 5.55 7.24 -5.39
CA ARG A 153 6.74 7.15 -4.52
C ARG A 153 7.22 5.72 -4.35
N VAL A 154 6.29 4.80 -4.11
CA VAL A 154 6.60 3.37 -3.95
C VAL A 154 7.26 2.83 -5.22
N ILE A 155 6.63 2.97 -6.37
CA ILE A 155 7.07 2.37 -7.63
C ILE A 155 8.35 3.05 -8.13
N LEU A 156 8.41 4.38 -8.15
CA LEU A 156 9.60 5.11 -8.57
C LEU A 156 10.81 4.76 -7.70
N GLY A 157 10.60 4.68 -6.38
CA GLY A 157 11.69 4.47 -5.42
C GLY A 157 12.26 3.06 -5.43
N THR A 158 11.49 2.05 -5.83
CA THR A 158 11.88 0.65 -5.60
C THR A 158 11.82 -0.24 -6.84
N THR A 159 11.64 0.35 -8.02
CA THR A 159 11.69 -0.34 -9.32
C THR A 159 12.40 0.51 -10.37
N ASN A 160 12.84 -0.12 -11.45
CA ASN A 160 13.39 0.53 -12.64
C ASN A 160 12.42 0.43 -13.83
N PRO A 161 12.51 1.30 -14.86
CA PRO A 161 11.77 1.12 -16.10
C PRO A 161 11.99 -0.30 -16.68
N GLY A 162 10.90 -0.94 -17.13
CA GLY A 162 10.88 -2.33 -17.59
C GLY A 162 10.76 -3.40 -16.49
N ASP A 163 10.81 -3.03 -15.22
CA ASP A 163 10.50 -3.97 -14.14
C ASP A 163 9.01 -4.30 -14.11
N VAL A 164 8.66 -5.48 -13.59
CA VAL A 164 7.28 -5.94 -13.43
C VAL A 164 6.79 -5.60 -12.03
N VAL A 165 5.67 -4.89 -11.95
CA VAL A 165 4.92 -4.61 -10.72
C VAL A 165 3.73 -5.56 -10.67
N LEU A 166 3.62 -6.34 -9.59
CA LEU A 166 2.49 -7.24 -9.34
C LEU A 166 1.65 -6.68 -8.18
N ASP A 167 0.35 -6.53 -8.40
CA ASP A 167 -0.61 -6.18 -7.36
C ASP A 167 -1.82 -7.14 -7.40
N PRO A 168 -1.83 -8.19 -6.57
CA PRO A 168 -2.93 -9.15 -6.53
C PRO A 168 -4.21 -8.59 -5.87
N PHE A 169 -4.15 -7.39 -5.30
CA PHE A 169 -5.26 -6.68 -4.66
C PHE A 169 -5.50 -5.32 -5.34
N PHE A 170 -5.37 -5.26 -6.65
CA PHE A 170 -5.26 -4.01 -7.40
C PHE A 170 -6.50 -3.09 -7.34
N GLY A 171 -7.66 -3.58 -6.90
CA GLY A 171 -8.87 -2.79 -6.67
C GLY A 171 -9.25 -1.88 -7.84
N SER A 172 -9.06 -0.57 -7.67
CA SER A 172 -9.33 0.45 -8.70
C SER A 172 -8.27 0.53 -9.81
N GLY A 173 -7.21 -0.26 -9.77
CA GLY A 173 -6.14 -0.26 -10.78
C GLY A 173 -5.11 0.87 -10.66
N THR A 174 -5.09 1.63 -9.56
CA THR A 174 -4.15 2.75 -9.37
C THR A 174 -2.70 2.30 -9.50
N THR A 175 -2.34 1.15 -8.93
CA THR A 175 -0.98 0.58 -9.04
C THR A 175 -0.59 0.38 -10.50
N GLY A 176 -1.47 -0.20 -11.31
CA GLY A 176 -1.24 -0.45 -12.73
C GLY A 176 -1.12 0.83 -13.56
N ALA A 177 -1.97 1.82 -13.28
CA ALA A 177 -1.92 3.12 -13.94
C ALA A 177 -0.57 3.82 -13.70
N VAL A 178 -0.12 3.87 -12.43
CA VAL A 178 1.16 4.48 -12.06
C VAL A 178 2.35 3.67 -12.58
N ALA A 179 2.29 2.34 -12.55
CA ALA A 179 3.34 1.49 -13.11
C ALA A 179 3.54 1.78 -14.61
N LYS A 180 2.45 1.83 -15.38
CA LYS A 180 2.48 2.19 -16.80
C LYS A 180 3.03 3.59 -17.05
N MET A 181 2.56 4.58 -16.29
CA MET A 181 3.04 5.97 -16.39
C MET A 181 4.56 6.06 -16.19
N LEU A 182 5.11 5.24 -15.31
CA LEU A 182 6.54 5.20 -15.01
C LEU A 182 7.34 4.23 -15.91
N GLY A 183 6.72 3.62 -16.93
CA GLY A 183 7.38 2.69 -17.85
C GLY A 183 7.68 1.31 -17.26
N ARG A 184 6.87 0.86 -16.30
CA ARG A 184 6.93 -0.48 -15.73
C ARG A 184 5.86 -1.36 -16.36
N GLU A 185 6.10 -2.66 -16.39
CA GLU A 185 5.08 -3.65 -16.71
C GLU A 185 4.19 -3.89 -15.49
N PHE A 186 2.94 -4.29 -15.71
CA PHE A 186 1.97 -4.50 -14.64
C PHE A 186 1.23 -5.83 -14.80
N ILE A 187 1.04 -6.52 -13.67
CA ILE A 187 0.20 -7.71 -13.51
C ILE A 187 -0.72 -7.46 -12.31
N GLY A 188 -2.05 -7.60 -12.51
CA GLY A 188 -3.05 -7.45 -11.46
C GLY A 188 -4.37 -8.14 -11.83
#